data_b043eac2378155e12413cb44c66bfa01
#
_entry.id   b043eac2378155e12413cb44c66bfa01
#
_cell.length_a   1.000
_cell.length_b   1.000
_cell.length_c   1.000
_cell.angle_alpha   90.00
_cell.angle_beta   90.00
_cell.angle_gamma   90.00
#
_symmetry.space_group_name_H-M   'P 1'
#
loop_
_entity.id
_entity.type
_entity.pdbx_description
1 polymer ?
#
loop_
_entity_poly.entity_id
_entity_poly.type
_entity_poly.pdbx_seq_one_letter_code
_entity_poly.pdbx_strand_id
1 'polypeptide(L)'
;MKSFSSNPTSSSSSLITAAKLATADDPAKGPATAKITLVEFSDFQCPYSEESAAVVKQLLQRYPDDIKLIYRDFPVDSIHSFARKAAEAGACAHEQDKFWEYHDKLFENQEALNNEDSQIFYKIAKDAGLDEKLFTACFGFGKYKSEVEEDYQAGVSAGVRGTPTWFFNGQKVQGALSLETFEKIVQELLK
;
A
#
# COMPACT_ATOMS: atom_id res chain seq x y z
N MET A 1 -3.42 51.83 -24.00
CA MET A 1 -2.57 50.98 -23.16
C MET A 1 -3.45 50.26 -22.18
N LYS A 2 -3.71 48.96 -22.39
CA LYS A 2 -4.47 48.10 -21.45
C LYS A 2 -3.45 47.21 -20.77
N SER A 3 -3.26 47.41 -19.46
CA SER A 3 -2.40 46.56 -18.61
C SER A 3 -3.11 45.23 -18.34
N PHE A 4 -2.49 44.13 -18.77
CA PHE A 4 -2.87 42.78 -18.37
C PHE A 4 -2.27 42.52 -17.00
N SER A 5 -3.12 42.44 -16.00
CA SER A 5 -2.75 41.95 -14.65
C SER A 5 -2.82 40.43 -14.68
N SER A 6 -1.68 39.77 -14.67
CA SER A 6 -1.58 38.31 -14.51
C SER A 6 -1.63 37.98 -13.00
N ASN A 7 -2.78 37.51 -12.53
CA ASN A 7 -2.87 36.88 -11.25
C ASN A 7 -2.21 35.47 -11.32
N PRO A 8 -1.23 35.15 -10.49
CA PRO A 8 -0.81 33.77 -10.33
C PRO A 8 -1.87 33.03 -9.50
N THR A 9 -2.61 32.16 -10.15
CA THR A 9 -3.43 31.15 -9.46
C THR A 9 -2.50 30.22 -8.69
N SER A 10 -2.32 30.49 -7.39
CA SER A 10 -1.75 29.51 -6.48
C SER A 10 -2.76 28.37 -6.35
N SER A 11 -2.50 27.23 -7.01
CA SER A 11 -3.21 25.99 -6.72
C SER A 11 -2.81 25.58 -5.29
N SER A 12 -3.66 25.88 -4.32
CA SER A 12 -3.55 25.29 -3.01
C SER A 12 -3.82 23.78 -3.17
N SER A 13 -2.76 23.00 -3.24
CA SER A 13 -2.85 21.56 -3.07
C SER A 13 -3.38 21.31 -1.65
N SER A 14 -4.70 21.10 -1.53
CA SER A 14 -5.31 20.74 -0.25
C SER A 14 -4.73 19.40 0.19
N LEU A 15 -4.01 19.41 1.30
CA LEU A 15 -3.49 18.19 1.92
C LEU A 15 -4.67 17.24 2.19
N ILE A 16 -4.57 16.03 1.68
CA ILE A 16 -5.57 15.00 1.94
C ILE A 16 -5.25 14.47 3.35
N THR A 17 -6.19 14.61 4.28
CA THR A 17 -5.97 14.14 5.66
C THR A 17 -5.82 12.62 5.68
N ALA A 18 -4.97 12.09 6.58
CA ALA A 18 -4.76 10.65 6.75
C ALA A 18 -6.09 9.90 6.97
N ALA A 19 -7.06 10.51 7.67
CA ALA A 19 -8.41 9.96 7.88
C ALA A 19 -9.24 9.75 6.59
N LYS A 20 -8.85 10.34 5.48
CA LYS A 20 -9.46 10.10 4.15
C LYS A 20 -8.70 9.07 3.34
N LEU A 21 -7.47 8.76 3.73
CA LEU A 21 -6.56 7.86 3.01
C LEU A 21 -6.51 6.47 3.64
N ALA A 22 -6.91 6.33 4.92
CA ALA A 22 -6.79 5.09 5.66
C ALA A 22 -7.92 4.96 6.68
N THR A 23 -8.25 3.73 7.02
CA THR A 23 -9.21 3.35 8.05
C THR A 23 -8.48 2.79 9.30
N ALA A 24 -9.22 2.48 10.36
CA ALA A 24 -8.64 1.85 11.54
C ALA A 24 -8.28 0.37 11.30
N ASP A 25 -8.92 -0.25 10.32
CA ASP A 25 -8.82 -1.67 10.03
C ASP A 25 -7.75 -1.97 8.95
N ASP A 26 -7.10 -0.94 8.40
CA ASP A 26 -6.03 -1.15 7.43
C ASP A 26 -4.76 -1.73 8.08
N PRO A 27 -4.05 -2.63 7.41
CA PRO A 27 -2.77 -3.14 7.89
C PRO A 27 -1.78 -2.01 8.18
N ALA A 28 -1.29 -1.94 9.41
CA ALA A 28 -0.36 -0.89 9.83
C ALA A 28 0.86 -1.46 10.53
N LYS A 29 2.00 -0.75 10.42
CA LYS A 29 3.28 -1.08 11.07
C LYS A 29 3.95 0.18 11.58
N GLY A 30 4.49 0.10 12.79
CA GLY A 30 5.06 1.25 13.51
C GLY A 30 4.13 1.81 14.58
N PRO A 31 4.64 2.73 15.43
CA PRO A 31 3.91 3.21 16.59
C PRO A 31 2.74 4.14 16.20
N ALA A 32 1.64 4.06 16.96
CA ALA A 32 0.50 4.95 16.77
C ALA A 32 0.85 6.44 17.03
N THR A 33 1.92 6.68 17.77
CA THR A 33 2.43 8.02 18.15
C THR A 33 3.45 8.57 17.14
N ALA A 34 3.71 7.86 16.04
CA ALA A 34 4.66 8.29 15.02
C ALA A 34 4.30 9.69 14.47
N LYS A 35 5.30 10.53 14.27
CA LYS A 35 5.14 11.88 13.70
C LYS A 35 4.74 11.85 12.23
N ILE A 36 5.12 10.78 11.53
CA ILE A 36 4.88 10.61 10.10
C ILE A 36 3.96 9.41 9.89
N THR A 37 2.79 9.68 9.28
CA THR A 37 1.93 8.65 8.73
C THR A 37 2.25 8.52 7.25
N LEU A 38 2.76 7.34 6.86
CA LEU A 38 3.06 6.97 5.49
C LEU A 38 1.99 6.00 5.01
N VAL A 39 1.12 6.42 4.09
CA VAL A 39 0.14 5.54 3.47
C VAL A 39 0.66 5.12 2.11
N GLU A 40 0.69 3.82 1.86
CA GLU A 40 1.04 3.19 0.60
C GLU A 40 -0.21 2.67 -0.08
N PHE A 41 -0.44 3.06 -1.33
CA PHE A 41 -1.34 2.37 -2.24
C PHE A 41 -0.51 1.48 -3.16
N SER A 42 -0.73 0.17 -3.10
CA SER A 42 0.16 -0.84 -3.67
C SER A 42 -0.59 -1.94 -4.41
N ASP A 43 0.13 -2.70 -5.22
CA ASP A 43 -0.37 -3.84 -5.99
C ASP A 43 0.68 -4.96 -5.95
N PHE A 44 0.28 -6.13 -5.47
CA PHE A 44 1.19 -7.27 -5.28
C PHE A 44 1.77 -7.84 -6.58
N GLN A 45 1.19 -7.55 -7.75
CA GLN A 45 1.77 -7.90 -9.04
C GLN A 45 2.60 -6.78 -9.67
N CYS A 46 2.61 -5.57 -9.08
CA CYS A 46 3.40 -4.46 -9.61
C CYS A 46 4.89 -4.61 -9.26
N PRO A 47 5.81 -4.69 -10.24
CA PRO A 47 7.25 -4.84 -9.95
C PRO A 47 7.83 -3.63 -9.22
N TYR A 48 7.29 -2.43 -9.44
CA TYR A 48 7.71 -1.24 -8.71
C TYR A 48 7.25 -1.24 -7.25
N SER A 49 6.13 -1.92 -6.94
CA SER A 49 5.69 -2.15 -5.55
C SER A 49 6.61 -3.15 -4.84
N GLU A 50 7.02 -4.22 -5.53
CA GLU A 50 7.99 -5.18 -5.00
C GLU A 50 9.33 -4.50 -4.67
N GLU A 51 9.90 -3.73 -5.61
CA GLU A 51 11.12 -2.96 -5.39
C GLU A 51 10.99 -2.04 -4.17
N SER A 52 9.86 -1.34 -4.07
CA SER A 52 9.59 -0.41 -2.99
C SER A 52 9.42 -1.08 -1.63
N ALA A 53 8.84 -2.28 -1.56
CA ALA A 53 8.68 -3.02 -0.31
C ALA A 53 10.03 -3.26 0.39
N ALA A 54 11.07 -3.63 -0.36
CA ALA A 54 12.43 -3.81 0.17
C ALA A 54 13.04 -2.49 0.69
N VAL A 55 12.77 -1.37 -0.01
CA VAL A 55 13.26 -0.04 0.39
C VAL A 55 12.55 0.45 1.64
N VAL A 56 11.22 0.31 1.72
CA VAL A 56 10.42 0.72 2.88
C VAL A 56 10.76 -0.09 4.12
N LYS A 57 11.06 -1.38 3.97
CA LYS A 57 11.54 -2.22 5.08
C LYS A 57 12.82 -1.65 5.69
N GLN A 58 13.76 -1.16 4.88
CA GLN A 58 14.98 -0.50 5.36
C GLN A 58 14.66 0.85 6.01
N LEU A 59 13.74 1.63 5.42
CA LEU A 59 13.31 2.92 5.97
C LEU A 59 12.73 2.76 7.38
N LEU A 60 11.83 1.81 7.59
CA LEU A 60 11.22 1.53 8.89
C LEU A 60 12.25 1.07 9.94
N GLN A 61 13.32 0.37 9.53
CA GLN A 61 14.41 0.01 10.44
C GLN A 61 15.24 1.21 10.89
N ARG A 62 15.36 2.26 10.04
CA ARG A 62 16.11 3.48 10.34
C ARG A 62 15.29 4.49 11.17
N TYR A 63 13.97 4.46 11.01
CA TYR A 63 13.03 5.41 11.65
C TYR A 63 11.91 4.65 12.40
N PRO A 64 12.26 3.74 13.35
CA PRO A 64 11.29 2.83 13.96
C PRO A 64 10.23 3.53 14.81
N ASP A 65 10.56 4.69 15.38
CA ASP A 65 9.68 5.46 16.26
C ASP A 65 8.98 6.63 15.55
N ASP A 66 9.44 7.01 14.36
CA ASP A 66 8.99 8.21 13.66
C ASP A 66 7.97 7.94 12.56
N ILE A 67 7.89 6.70 12.04
CA ILE A 67 7.04 6.35 10.91
C ILE A 67 6.01 5.30 11.31
N LYS A 68 4.73 5.61 11.00
CA LYS A 68 3.64 4.63 10.93
C LYS A 68 3.32 4.38 9.46
N LEU A 69 3.61 3.19 8.95
CA LEU A 69 3.22 2.73 7.63
C LEU A 69 1.79 2.17 7.69
N ILE A 70 0.96 2.52 6.71
CA ILE A 70 -0.37 1.95 6.47
C ILE A 70 -0.41 1.46 5.02
N TYR A 71 -0.83 0.22 4.82
CA TYR A 71 -0.96 -0.39 3.50
C TYR A 71 -2.40 -0.31 3.03
N ARG A 72 -2.60 0.02 1.75
CA ARG A 72 -3.89 0.01 1.06
C ARG A 72 -3.76 -0.68 -0.28
N ASP A 73 -4.74 -1.49 -0.62
CA ASP A 73 -4.77 -2.18 -1.90
C ASP A 73 -5.18 -1.25 -3.04
N PHE A 74 -4.41 -1.30 -4.13
CA PHE A 74 -4.76 -0.62 -5.38
C PHE A 74 -4.47 -1.52 -6.57
N PRO A 75 -5.28 -2.58 -6.77
CA PRO A 75 -5.06 -3.54 -7.86
C PRO A 75 -5.26 -2.90 -9.22
N VAL A 76 -4.25 -2.99 -10.10
CA VAL A 76 -4.26 -2.45 -11.47
C VAL A 76 -4.72 -3.54 -12.44
N ASP A 77 -6.00 -3.94 -12.35
CA ASP A 77 -6.58 -5.08 -13.09
C ASP A 77 -6.36 -5.06 -14.60
N SER A 78 -6.15 -3.87 -15.18
CA SER A 78 -5.94 -3.74 -16.62
C SER A 78 -4.65 -4.38 -17.15
N ILE A 79 -3.68 -4.61 -16.25
CA ILE A 79 -2.36 -5.18 -16.58
C ILE A 79 -1.94 -6.31 -15.63
N HIS A 80 -2.63 -6.47 -14.48
CA HIS A 80 -2.30 -7.43 -13.43
C HIS A 80 -3.53 -8.28 -13.10
N SER A 81 -3.68 -9.42 -13.78
CA SER A 81 -4.87 -10.28 -13.72
C SER A 81 -5.16 -10.87 -12.33
N PHE A 82 -4.14 -11.04 -11.50
CA PHE A 82 -4.23 -11.62 -10.15
C PHE A 82 -4.11 -10.59 -9.02
N ALA A 83 -3.97 -9.29 -9.32
CA ALA A 83 -3.80 -8.24 -8.33
C ALA A 83 -4.92 -8.22 -7.28
N ARG A 84 -6.21 -8.29 -7.72
CA ARG A 84 -7.35 -8.36 -6.78
C ARG A 84 -7.34 -9.61 -5.92
N LYS A 85 -6.95 -10.74 -6.50
CA LYS A 85 -6.85 -11.98 -5.73
C LYS A 85 -5.73 -11.93 -4.69
N ALA A 86 -4.60 -11.32 -5.03
CA ALA A 86 -3.52 -11.11 -4.09
C ALA A 86 -3.92 -10.18 -2.95
N ALA A 87 -4.65 -9.10 -3.25
CA ALA A 87 -5.23 -8.19 -2.27
C ALA A 87 -6.22 -8.92 -1.33
N GLU A 88 -7.22 -9.65 -1.88
CA GLU A 88 -8.16 -10.47 -1.09
C GLU A 88 -7.42 -11.46 -0.17
N ALA A 89 -6.36 -12.07 -0.66
CA ALA A 89 -5.54 -13.01 0.12
C ALA A 89 -4.77 -12.30 1.25
N GLY A 90 -4.24 -11.11 0.98
CA GLY A 90 -3.61 -10.23 1.99
C GLY A 90 -4.57 -9.87 3.12
N ALA A 91 -5.80 -9.47 2.77
CA ALA A 91 -6.84 -9.16 3.75
C ALA A 91 -7.24 -10.38 4.61
N CYS A 92 -7.29 -11.58 4.01
CA CYS A 92 -7.49 -12.82 4.76
C CYS A 92 -6.32 -13.15 5.71
N ALA A 93 -5.10 -12.77 5.36
CA ALA A 93 -3.96 -12.90 6.26
C ALA A 93 -4.01 -11.85 7.39
N HIS A 94 -4.53 -10.65 7.09
CA HIS A 94 -4.73 -9.60 8.09
C HIS A 94 -5.71 -10.03 9.19
N GLU A 95 -6.78 -10.72 8.85
CA GLU A 95 -7.73 -11.30 9.82
C GLU A 95 -7.09 -12.24 10.84
N GLN A 96 -5.91 -12.79 10.50
CA GLN A 96 -5.13 -13.68 11.36
C GLN A 96 -3.91 -12.99 11.99
N ASP A 97 -3.83 -11.67 11.97
CA ASP A 97 -2.67 -10.88 12.43
C ASP A 97 -1.36 -11.24 11.72
N LYS A 98 -1.45 -11.74 10.46
CA LYS A 98 -0.34 -12.23 9.65
C LYS A 98 -0.14 -11.47 8.32
N PHE A 99 -0.68 -10.24 8.24
CA PHE A 99 -0.59 -9.46 7.01
C PHE A 99 0.85 -9.30 6.53
N TRP A 100 1.76 -8.86 7.40
CA TRP A 100 3.11 -8.51 6.97
C TRP A 100 3.96 -9.72 6.60
N GLU A 101 3.77 -10.86 7.26
CA GLU A 101 4.40 -12.12 6.88
C GLU A 101 3.90 -12.59 5.50
N TYR A 102 2.59 -12.44 5.25
CA TYR A 102 1.97 -12.81 4.00
C TYR A 102 2.35 -11.85 2.86
N HIS A 103 2.34 -10.55 3.14
CA HIS A 103 2.77 -9.47 2.27
C HIS A 103 4.21 -9.69 1.75
N ASP A 104 5.16 -9.92 2.67
CA ASP A 104 6.55 -10.19 2.29
C ASP A 104 6.64 -11.43 1.37
N LYS A 105 5.88 -12.48 1.69
CA LYS A 105 5.83 -13.71 0.89
C LYS A 105 5.14 -13.53 -0.46
N LEU A 106 4.12 -12.69 -0.59
CA LEU A 106 3.51 -12.37 -1.89
C LEU A 106 4.54 -11.73 -2.82
N PHE A 107 5.27 -10.73 -2.34
CA PHE A 107 6.32 -10.09 -3.14
C PHE A 107 7.48 -11.05 -3.44
N GLU A 108 7.94 -11.87 -2.50
CA GLU A 108 8.97 -12.90 -2.75
C GLU A 108 8.56 -13.92 -3.84
N ASN A 109 7.26 -14.09 -4.08
CA ASN A 109 6.71 -15.02 -5.07
C ASN A 109 6.01 -14.29 -6.24
N GLN A 110 6.29 -13.01 -6.47
CA GLN A 110 5.57 -12.17 -7.45
C GLN A 110 5.59 -12.79 -8.85
N GLU A 111 6.71 -13.33 -9.30
CA GLU A 111 6.81 -14.00 -10.60
C GLU A 111 5.83 -15.17 -10.72
N ALA A 112 5.61 -15.93 -9.63
CA ALA A 112 4.69 -17.06 -9.63
C ALA A 112 3.22 -16.63 -9.71
N LEU A 113 2.88 -15.40 -9.26
CA LEU A 113 1.53 -14.84 -9.40
C LEU A 113 1.14 -14.62 -10.87
N ASN A 114 2.11 -14.45 -11.77
CA ASN A 114 1.87 -14.25 -13.19
C ASN A 114 1.49 -15.53 -13.94
N ASN A 115 1.62 -16.70 -13.30
CA ASN A 115 1.24 -17.99 -13.88
C ASN A 115 -0.26 -18.30 -13.80
N GLU A 116 -1.06 -17.40 -13.22
CA GLU A 116 -2.51 -17.50 -13.10
C GLU A 116 -3.02 -18.76 -12.37
N ASP A 117 -2.18 -19.36 -11.51
CA ASP A 117 -2.56 -20.47 -10.64
C ASP A 117 -2.88 -19.98 -9.23
N SER A 118 -4.16 -19.99 -8.87
CA SER A 118 -4.62 -19.55 -7.56
C SER A 118 -4.13 -20.44 -6.39
N GLN A 119 -3.59 -21.61 -6.64
CA GLN A 119 -3.00 -22.47 -5.62
C GLN A 119 -1.78 -21.82 -4.95
N ILE A 120 -1.13 -20.87 -5.62
CA ILE A 120 -0.02 -20.11 -5.07
C ILE A 120 -0.41 -19.39 -3.77
N PHE A 121 -1.64 -18.84 -3.67
CA PHE A 121 -2.09 -18.13 -2.48
C PHE A 121 -2.19 -19.04 -1.25
N TYR A 122 -2.65 -20.28 -1.42
CA TYR A 122 -2.73 -21.26 -0.34
C TYR A 122 -1.34 -21.74 0.10
N LYS A 123 -0.43 -21.92 -0.86
CA LYS A 123 0.97 -22.25 -0.57
C LYS A 123 1.62 -21.13 0.24
N ILE A 124 1.47 -19.89 -0.18
CA ILE A 124 2.00 -18.72 0.53
C ILE A 124 1.40 -18.61 1.94
N ALA A 125 0.10 -18.87 2.12
CA ALA A 125 -0.56 -18.86 3.41
C ALA A 125 0.08 -19.85 4.40
N LYS A 126 0.33 -21.05 3.92
CA LYS A 126 1.05 -22.07 4.69
C LYS A 126 2.48 -21.64 5.04
N ASP A 127 3.22 -21.13 4.06
CA ASP A 127 4.61 -20.68 4.22
C ASP A 127 4.74 -19.45 5.15
N ALA A 128 3.68 -18.63 5.26
CA ALA A 128 3.56 -17.49 6.18
C ALA A 128 3.03 -17.92 7.57
N GLY A 129 2.68 -19.19 7.76
CA GLY A 129 2.23 -19.74 9.04
C GLY A 129 0.80 -19.36 9.41
N LEU A 130 -0.09 -19.17 8.40
CA LEU A 130 -1.52 -18.99 8.62
C LEU A 130 -2.21 -20.32 8.98
N ASP A 131 -3.37 -20.22 9.64
CA ASP A 131 -4.29 -21.35 9.73
C ASP A 131 -4.90 -21.58 8.33
N GLU A 132 -4.55 -22.73 7.73
CA GLU A 132 -4.96 -23.07 6.35
C GLU A 132 -6.48 -23.21 6.21
N LYS A 133 -7.22 -23.60 7.28
CA LYS A 133 -8.66 -23.76 7.23
C LYS A 133 -9.37 -22.40 7.24
N LEU A 134 -8.90 -21.51 8.14
CA LEU A 134 -9.44 -20.15 8.23
C LEU A 134 -9.15 -19.39 6.94
N PHE A 135 -7.92 -19.50 6.43
CA PHE A 135 -7.55 -18.86 5.16
C PHE A 135 -8.39 -19.39 3.99
N THR A 136 -8.59 -20.71 3.89
CA THR A 136 -9.41 -21.33 2.83
C THR A 136 -10.85 -20.85 2.91
N ALA A 137 -11.44 -20.78 4.10
CA ALA A 137 -12.80 -20.26 4.28
C ALA A 137 -12.89 -18.79 3.86
N CYS A 138 -11.95 -17.94 4.32
CA CYS A 138 -11.92 -16.52 3.99
C CYS A 138 -11.72 -16.27 2.49
N PHE A 139 -10.63 -16.76 1.94
CA PHE A 139 -10.23 -16.52 0.57
C PHE A 139 -11.15 -17.22 -0.44
N GLY A 140 -11.54 -18.48 -0.18
CA GLY A 140 -12.41 -19.27 -1.06
C GLY A 140 -13.80 -18.66 -1.26
N PHE A 141 -14.35 -18.00 -0.24
CA PHE A 141 -15.63 -17.27 -0.34
C PHE A 141 -15.50 -15.82 -0.76
N GLY A 142 -14.26 -15.31 -0.93
CA GLY A 142 -14.00 -13.93 -1.33
C GLY A 142 -14.53 -12.93 -0.30
N LYS A 143 -14.28 -13.19 0.99
CA LYS A 143 -14.79 -12.41 2.12
C LYS A 143 -14.48 -10.92 2.03
N TYR A 144 -13.29 -10.58 1.53
CA TYR A 144 -12.75 -9.21 1.49
C TYR A 144 -12.83 -8.52 0.12
N LYS A 145 -13.62 -9.04 -0.83
CA LYS A 145 -13.80 -8.39 -2.14
C LYS A 145 -14.30 -6.95 -2.05
N SER A 146 -15.23 -6.68 -1.11
CA SER A 146 -15.79 -5.33 -0.93
C SER A 146 -14.76 -4.37 -0.38
N GLU A 147 -13.96 -4.82 0.60
CA GLU A 147 -12.90 -4.02 1.22
C GLU A 147 -11.82 -3.64 0.20
N VAL A 148 -11.36 -4.61 -0.61
CA VAL A 148 -10.41 -4.34 -1.70
C VAL A 148 -10.96 -3.33 -2.71
N GLU A 149 -12.26 -3.39 -3.02
CA GLU A 149 -12.90 -2.40 -3.89
C GLU A 149 -12.99 -1.03 -3.22
N GLU A 150 -13.29 -0.97 -1.92
CA GLU A 150 -13.32 0.27 -1.15
C GLU A 150 -11.94 0.94 -1.11
N ASP A 151 -10.88 0.15 -0.93
CA ASP A 151 -9.49 0.62 -1.00
C ASP A 151 -9.16 1.21 -2.35
N TYR A 152 -9.49 0.47 -3.40
CA TYR A 152 -9.28 0.93 -4.77
C TYR A 152 -10.00 2.25 -5.03
N GLN A 153 -11.28 2.38 -4.65
CA GLN A 153 -12.07 3.60 -4.83
C GLN A 153 -11.54 4.77 -3.99
N ALA A 154 -11.05 4.49 -2.77
CA ALA A 154 -10.37 5.50 -1.95
C ALA A 154 -9.11 6.02 -2.64
N GLY A 155 -8.30 5.12 -3.21
CA GLY A 155 -7.13 5.48 -4.01
C GLY A 155 -7.49 6.33 -5.23
N VAL A 156 -8.50 5.93 -6.01
CA VAL A 156 -9.00 6.70 -7.16
C VAL A 156 -9.44 8.11 -6.72
N SER A 157 -10.19 8.20 -5.62
CA SER A 157 -10.67 9.47 -5.05
C SER A 157 -9.52 10.37 -4.56
N ALA A 158 -8.41 9.76 -4.07
CA ALA A 158 -7.19 10.44 -3.69
C ALA A 158 -6.27 10.79 -4.88
N GLY A 159 -6.70 10.43 -6.11
CA GLY A 159 -5.97 10.68 -7.34
C GLY A 159 -4.77 9.76 -7.55
N VAL A 160 -4.79 8.55 -6.98
CA VAL A 160 -3.87 7.46 -7.33
C VAL A 160 -4.14 7.03 -8.77
N ARG A 161 -3.09 6.84 -9.56
CA ARG A 161 -3.17 6.46 -10.97
C ARG A 161 -2.27 5.28 -11.33
N GLY A 162 -1.57 4.74 -10.34
CA GLY A 162 -0.66 3.62 -10.47
C GLY A 162 0.07 3.36 -9.15
N THR A 163 0.77 2.25 -9.09
CA THR A 163 1.43 1.74 -7.90
C THR A 163 2.95 1.66 -8.06
N PRO A 164 3.71 1.85 -6.98
CA PRO A 164 3.22 2.34 -5.69
C PRO A 164 2.89 3.84 -5.73
N THR A 165 1.94 4.29 -4.89
CA THR A 165 1.71 5.70 -4.63
C THR A 165 1.72 5.93 -3.12
N TRP A 166 2.46 6.93 -2.67
CA TRP A 166 2.75 7.25 -1.27
C TRP A 166 2.04 8.52 -0.84
N PHE A 167 1.62 8.56 0.41
CA PHE A 167 1.14 9.78 1.05
C PHE A 167 1.89 9.98 2.38
N PHE A 168 2.79 10.95 2.42
CA PHE A 168 3.51 11.37 3.62
C PHE A 168 2.70 12.46 4.32
N ASN A 169 2.08 12.17 5.45
CA ASN A 169 1.18 13.10 6.16
C ASN A 169 0.17 13.77 5.20
N GLY A 170 -0.32 13.01 4.19
CA GLY A 170 -1.25 13.49 3.17
C GLY A 170 -0.63 14.17 1.94
N GLN A 171 0.67 14.31 1.87
CA GLN A 171 1.38 14.76 0.67
C GLN A 171 1.66 13.60 -0.26
N LYS A 172 1.11 13.64 -1.48
CA LYS A 172 1.23 12.57 -2.45
C LYS A 172 2.56 12.59 -3.20
N VAL A 173 3.19 11.42 -3.28
CA VAL A 173 4.35 11.13 -4.13
C VAL A 173 4.09 9.83 -4.88
N GLN A 174 4.34 9.78 -6.19
CA GLN A 174 4.01 8.63 -7.03
C GLN A 174 5.26 7.91 -7.51
N GLY A 175 5.18 6.58 -7.58
CA GLY A 175 6.20 5.70 -8.14
C GLY A 175 7.19 5.16 -7.10
N ALA A 176 8.08 4.28 -7.57
CA ALA A 176 9.15 3.75 -6.76
C ALA A 176 10.16 4.87 -6.41
N LEU A 177 10.52 4.95 -5.14
CA LEU A 177 11.47 5.94 -4.62
C LEU A 177 12.71 5.24 -4.08
N SER A 178 13.88 5.86 -4.30
CA SER A 178 15.10 5.40 -3.65
C SER A 178 15.04 5.65 -2.13
N LEU A 179 15.79 4.86 -1.36
CA LEU A 179 15.90 5.05 0.08
C LEU A 179 16.35 6.48 0.44
N GLU A 180 17.29 7.04 -0.31
CA GLU A 180 17.77 8.42 -0.14
C GLU A 180 16.63 9.44 -0.31
N THR A 181 15.73 9.22 -1.28
CA THR A 181 14.59 10.10 -1.52
C THR A 181 13.59 10.01 -0.38
N PHE A 182 13.27 8.80 0.10
CA PHE A 182 12.44 8.61 1.28
C PHE A 182 13.03 9.31 2.51
N GLU A 183 14.32 9.14 2.77
CA GLU A 183 15.01 9.75 3.91
C GLU A 183 15.00 11.28 3.85
N LYS A 184 15.20 11.88 2.68
CA LYS A 184 15.09 13.33 2.52
C LYS A 184 13.71 13.86 2.91
N ILE A 185 12.64 13.21 2.44
CA ILE A 185 11.26 13.59 2.78
C ILE A 185 11.02 13.43 4.29
N VAL A 186 11.43 12.30 4.86
CA VAL A 186 11.29 12.04 6.30
C VAL A 186 12.02 13.08 7.14
N GLN A 187 13.26 13.40 6.79
CA GLN A 187 14.07 14.40 7.51
C GLN A 187 13.47 15.81 7.42
N GLU A 188 12.80 16.15 6.31
CA GLU A 188 12.08 17.42 6.18
C GLU A 188 10.85 17.48 7.08
N LEU A 189 10.12 16.36 7.19
CA LEU A 189 8.90 16.28 8.01
C LEU A 189 9.20 16.19 9.53
N LEU A 190 10.41 15.82 9.92
CA LEU A 190 10.83 15.73 11.32
C LEU A 190 11.37 17.05 11.89
N LYS A 191 11.65 18.06 11.05
CA LYS A 191 12.12 19.40 11.47
C LYS A 191 11.00 20.18 12.13
#